data_a1b39907ac9b903c0505781014036204
#
_entry.id   a1b39907ac9b903c0505781014036204
#
_cell.length_a   1.000
_cell.length_b   1.000
_cell.length_c   1.000
_cell.angle_alpha   90.00
_cell.angle_beta   90.00
_cell.angle_gamma   90.00
#
_symmetry.space_group_name_H-M   'P 1'
#
loop_
_entity.id
_entity.type
_entity.pdbx_description
1 polymer ?
#
loop_
_entity_poly.entity_id
_entity_poly.type
_entity_poly.pdbx_seq_one_letter_code
_entity_poly.pdbx_strand_id
1 'polypeptide(L)'
;MSPNDVVSLVRQWLSEERLFVKEQPDNRAHAHFLIKYPQGNQGHMFAVVVPKNRDLVAISSMTRVDVGQQDEMTNHMKEDKDAWSEWIHDVRLQLISAAVDWGIHMGHKDGKKPGPLQAFNVSLPIWLDGLKKNEFMHSLRRLWLAKLV
;
A
#
# COMPACT_ATOMS: atom_id res chain seq x y z
N MET A 1 23.50 11.02 -6.01
CA MET A 1 22.34 11.90 -5.72
C MET A 1 22.18 12.03 -4.21
N SER A 2 22.13 13.25 -3.70
CA SER A 2 21.96 13.46 -2.26
C SER A 2 20.51 13.18 -1.84
N PRO A 3 20.25 12.91 -0.55
CA PRO A 3 18.87 12.76 -0.08
C PRO A 3 17.98 13.96 -0.37
N ASN A 4 18.52 15.18 -0.32
CA ASN A 4 17.77 16.38 -0.65
C ASN A 4 17.39 16.43 -2.13
N ASP A 5 18.28 15.96 -3.02
CA ASP A 5 17.97 15.85 -4.44
C ASP A 5 16.83 14.86 -4.70
N VAL A 6 16.86 13.73 -4.01
CA VAL A 6 15.81 12.71 -4.11
C VAL A 6 14.47 13.29 -3.67
N VAL A 7 14.44 13.95 -2.52
CA VAL A 7 13.23 14.60 -2.00
C VAL A 7 12.68 15.62 -2.99
N SER A 8 13.57 16.46 -3.56
CA SER A 8 13.17 17.48 -4.52
C SER A 8 12.57 16.89 -5.78
N LEU A 9 13.18 15.84 -6.31
CA LEU A 9 12.69 15.14 -7.50
C LEU A 9 11.30 14.54 -7.26
N VAL A 10 11.15 13.82 -6.17
CA VAL A 10 9.87 13.18 -5.82
C VAL A 10 8.79 14.25 -5.64
N ARG A 11 9.11 15.32 -4.91
CA ARG A 11 8.17 16.43 -4.71
C ARG A 11 7.76 17.05 -6.04
N GLN A 12 8.70 17.23 -6.95
CA GLN A 12 8.44 17.77 -8.28
C GLN A 12 7.47 16.86 -9.06
N TRP A 13 7.73 15.57 -9.09
CA TRP A 13 6.86 14.62 -9.81
C TRP A 13 5.46 14.59 -9.23
N LEU A 14 5.33 14.60 -7.91
CA LEU A 14 4.03 14.64 -7.24
C LEU A 14 3.26 15.91 -7.56
N SER A 15 3.94 17.04 -7.64
CA SER A 15 3.33 18.32 -8.01
C SER A 15 2.92 18.34 -9.49
N GLU A 16 3.78 17.87 -10.38
CA GLU A 16 3.50 17.82 -11.82
C GLU A 16 2.25 16.97 -12.11
N GLU A 17 2.08 15.85 -11.40
CA GLU A 17 0.97 14.93 -11.60
C GLU A 17 -0.23 15.21 -10.69
N ARG A 18 -0.15 16.27 -9.88
CA ARG A 18 -1.22 16.72 -8.97
C ARG A 18 -1.66 15.65 -7.98
N LEU A 19 -0.70 14.91 -7.42
CA LEU A 19 -0.97 13.81 -6.50
C LEU A 19 -0.73 14.18 -5.04
N PHE A 20 0.00 15.26 -4.79
CA PHE A 20 0.41 15.67 -3.45
C PHE A 20 -0.80 16.04 -2.60
N VAL A 21 -0.88 15.49 -1.39
CA VAL A 21 -1.88 15.87 -0.38
C VAL A 21 -1.22 16.63 0.75
N LYS A 22 -0.24 16.03 1.40
CA LYS A 22 0.51 16.69 2.47
C LYS A 22 1.82 15.97 2.74
N GLU A 23 2.74 16.66 3.40
CA GLU A 23 3.95 16.09 3.95
C GLU A 23 3.76 15.98 5.47
N GLN A 24 4.13 14.84 6.05
CA GLN A 24 4.00 14.65 7.48
C GLN A 24 5.36 14.44 8.14
N PRO A 25 5.50 14.86 9.41
CA PRO A 25 6.74 14.63 10.15
C PRO A 25 7.02 13.15 10.32
N ASP A 26 8.28 12.76 10.10
CA ASP A 26 8.73 11.39 10.28
C ASP A 26 10.21 11.39 10.61
N ASN A 27 10.56 11.01 11.83
CA ASN A 27 11.94 11.01 12.33
C ASN A 27 12.83 9.99 11.61
N ARG A 28 12.25 9.02 10.95
CA ARG A 28 12.97 7.94 10.25
C ARG A 28 13.17 8.25 8.76
N ALA A 29 12.66 9.37 8.30
CA ALA A 29 12.67 9.70 6.88
C ALA A 29 13.19 11.11 6.63
N HIS A 30 13.81 11.30 5.47
CA HIS A 30 14.11 12.64 4.94
C HIS A 30 12.84 13.34 4.48
N ALA A 31 11.86 12.56 4.02
CA ALA A 31 10.53 13.07 3.66
C ALA A 31 9.51 11.93 3.73
N HIS A 32 8.29 12.27 4.11
CA HIS A 32 7.15 11.35 4.14
C HIS A 32 5.97 12.10 3.54
N PHE A 33 5.62 11.76 2.30
CA PHE A 33 4.52 12.39 1.59
C PHE A 33 3.27 11.52 1.66
N LEU A 34 2.13 12.14 1.90
CA LEU A 34 0.83 11.51 1.69
C LEU A 34 0.29 12.00 0.36
N ILE A 35 -0.10 11.06 -0.49
CA ILE A 35 -0.54 11.33 -1.85
C ILE A 35 -1.82 10.57 -2.15
N LYS A 36 -2.49 10.98 -3.21
CA LYS A 36 -3.70 10.34 -3.69
C LYS A 36 -3.52 9.97 -5.16
N TYR A 37 -3.67 8.69 -5.48
CA TYR A 37 -3.51 8.19 -6.84
C TYR A 37 -4.64 7.21 -7.18
N PRO A 38 -5.22 7.27 -8.37
CA PRO A 38 -5.06 8.33 -9.35
C PRO A 38 -5.67 9.65 -8.86
N GLN A 39 -5.40 10.72 -9.57
CA GLN A 39 -5.99 12.02 -9.28
C GLN A 39 -7.52 11.93 -9.35
N GLY A 40 -8.21 12.62 -8.44
CA GLY A 40 -9.68 12.69 -8.46
C GLY A 40 -10.34 11.81 -7.39
N ASN A 41 -11.66 11.66 -7.49
CA ASN A 41 -12.48 11.02 -6.45
C ASN A 41 -12.25 9.51 -6.31
N GLN A 42 -11.72 8.88 -7.34
CA GLN A 42 -11.45 7.43 -7.33
C GLN A 42 -10.07 7.09 -6.75
N GLY A 43 -9.30 8.09 -6.36
CA GLY A 43 -7.94 7.89 -5.87
C GLY A 43 -7.88 7.23 -4.50
N HIS A 44 -6.85 6.43 -4.29
CA HIS A 44 -6.51 5.85 -3.01
C HIS A 44 -5.33 6.59 -2.39
N MET A 45 -5.24 6.57 -1.06
CA MET A 45 -4.13 7.20 -0.35
C MET A 45 -2.91 6.30 -0.35
N PHE A 46 -1.76 6.88 -0.62
CA PHE A 46 -0.45 6.21 -0.58
C PHE A 46 0.51 7.05 0.23
N ALA A 47 1.48 6.38 0.83
CA ALA A 47 2.63 7.03 1.46
C ALA A 47 3.84 6.87 0.56
N VAL A 48 4.57 7.96 0.35
CA VAL A 48 5.85 7.96 -0.37
C VAL A 48 6.90 8.43 0.61
N VAL A 49 7.84 7.56 0.93
CA VAL A 49 8.83 7.80 1.98
C VAL A 49 10.22 7.74 1.40
N VAL A 50 11.05 8.73 1.75
CA VAL A 50 12.48 8.73 1.49
C VAL A 50 13.17 8.42 2.81
N PRO A 51 13.48 7.14 3.11
CA PRO A 51 13.98 6.75 4.43
C PRO A 51 15.43 7.18 4.63
N LYS A 52 15.80 7.41 5.89
CA LYS A 52 17.17 7.83 6.23
C LYS A 52 18.19 6.70 6.13
N ASN A 53 17.76 5.47 6.33
CA ASN A 53 18.65 4.32 6.46
C ASN A 53 18.82 3.48 5.20
N ARG A 54 18.16 3.84 4.12
CA ARG A 54 18.16 3.06 2.88
C ARG A 54 18.27 3.98 1.67
N ASP A 55 18.96 3.51 0.64
CA ASP A 55 19.12 4.23 -0.62
C ASP A 55 18.01 3.87 -1.59
N LEU A 56 16.78 4.20 -1.19
CA LEU A 56 15.59 3.91 -1.98
C LEU A 56 14.45 4.88 -1.62
N VAL A 57 13.43 4.87 -2.45
CA VAL A 57 12.14 5.49 -2.17
C VAL A 57 11.13 4.37 -1.99
N ALA A 58 10.35 4.39 -0.92
CA ALA A 58 9.34 3.39 -0.64
C ALA A 58 7.95 3.97 -0.88
N ILE A 59 7.14 3.25 -1.66
CA ILE A 59 5.73 3.60 -1.87
C ILE A 59 4.89 2.51 -1.21
N SER A 60 3.92 2.90 -0.39
CA SER A 60 3.09 1.93 0.32
C SER A 60 1.67 2.44 0.48
N SER A 61 0.75 1.52 0.70
CA SER A 61 -0.62 1.84 1.03
C SER A 61 -1.21 0.75 1.92
N MET A 62 -1.94 1.16 2.94
CA MET A 62 -2.67 0.23 3.79
C MET A 62 -4.17 0.45 3.58
N THR A 63 -4.88 -0.64 3.38
CA THR A 63 -6.34 -0.64 3.30
C THR A 63 -6.90 -1.32 4.54
N ARG A 64 -7.77 -0.63 5.26
CA ARG A 64 -8.46 -1.18 6.42
C ARG A 64 -9.86 -1.61 6.02
N VAL A 65 -10.27 -2.77 6.51
CA VAL A 65 -11.61 -3.29 6.30
C VAL A 65 -12.51 -2.74 7.41
N ASP A 66 -13.67 -2.19 7.05
CA ASP A 66 -14.57 -1.65 8.06
C ASP A 66 -15.22 -2.76 8.92
N VAL A 67 -15.78 -2.36 10.06
CA VAL A 67 -16.34 -3.29 11.03
C VAL A 67 -17.51 -4.12 10.46
N GLY A 68 -18.36 -3.49 9.65
CA GLY A 68 -19.48 -4.18 9.01
C GLY A 68 -19.02 -5.29 8.07
N GLN A 69 -18.01 -5.01 7.26
CA GLN A 69 -17.41 -6.01 6.37
C GLN A 69 -16.71 -7.12 7.16
N GLN A 70 -16.05 -6.78 8.27
CA GLN A 70 -15.45 -7.78 9.14
C GLN A 70 -16.51 -8.72 9.75
N ASP A 71 -17.65 -8.17 10.13
CA ASP A 71 -18.78 -8.96 10.67
C ASP A 71 -19.33 -9.91 9.61
N GLU A 72 -19.49 -9.45 8.38
CA GLU A 72 -19.91 -10.29 7.26
C GLU A 72 -18.93 -11.43 7.01
N MET A 73 -17.63 -11.14 7.04
CA MET A 73 -16.58 -12.16 6.90
C MET A 73 -16.65 -13.18 8.02
N THR A 74 -16.86 -12.73 9.26
CA THR A 74 -16.97 -13.63 10.43
C THR A 74 -18.13 -14.59 10.26
N ASN A 75 -19.27 -14.11 9.79
CA ASN A 75 -20.44 -14.94 9.53
C ASN A 75 -20.16 -15.95 8.40
N HIS A 76 -19.51 -15.51 7.34
CA HIS A 76 -19.13 -16.39 6.23
C HIS A 76 -18.15 -17.50 6.68
N MET A 77 -17.19 -17.15 7.54
CA MET A 77 -16.25 -18.12 8.13
C MET A 77 -16.97 -19.20 8.92
N LYS A 78 -18.06 -18.85 9.64
CA LYS A 78 -18.87 -19.79 10.42
C LYS A 78 -19.71 -20.69 9.52
N GLU A 79 -20.26 -20.13 8.44
CA GLU A 79 -21.15 -20.85 7.53
C GLU A 79 -20.41 -21.82 6.62
N ASP A 80 -19.28 -21.42 6.08
CA ASP A 80 -18.48 -22.23 5.16
C ASP A 80 -16.99 -21.94 5.34
N LYS A 81 -16.35 -22.73 6.17
CA LYS A 81 -14.95 -22.59 6.50
C LYS A 81 -14.02 -22.86 5.31
N ASP A 82 -14.40 -23.80 4.46
CA ASP A 82 -13.59 -24.19 3.31
C ASP A 82 -13.63 -23.09 2.22
N ALA A 83 -14.80 -22.53 1.96
CA ALA A 83 -14.97 -21.43 1.03
C ALA A 83 -14.19 -20.19 1.49
N TRP A 84 -14.20 -19.90 2.79
CA TRP A 84 -13.42 -18.81 3.37
C TRP A 84 -11.92 -18.99 3.17
N SER A 85 -11.41 -20.20 3.47
CA SER A 85 -9.99 -20.53 3.30
C SER A 85 -9.57 -20.41 1.83
N GLU A 86 -10.41 -20.85 0.92
CA GLU A 86 -10.17 -20.76 -0.52
C GLU A 86 -10.13 -19.31 -0.99
N TRP A 87 -11.05 -18.46 -0.50
CA TRP A 87 -11.07 -17.04 -0.84
C TRP A 87 -9.79 -16.33 -0.39
N ILE A 88 -9.33 -16.58 0.84
CA ILE A 88 -8.09 -15.99 1.37
C ILE A 88 -6.88 -16.46 0.54
N HIS A 89 -6.86 -17.73 0.15
CA HIS A 89 -5.80 -18.26 -0.71
C HIS A 89 -5.77 -17.55 -2.07
N ASP A 90 -6.94 -17.34 -2.67
CA ASP A 90 -7.07 -16.65 -3.94
C ASP A 90 -6.59 -15.19 -3.83
N VAL A 91 -6.92 -14.49 -2.75
CA VAL A 91 -6.46 -13.12 -2.49
C VAL A 91 -4.92 -13.09 -2.46
N ARG A 92 -4.30 -14.03 -1.74
CA ARG A 92 -2.84 -14.12 -1.68
C ARG A 92 -2.21 -14.36 -3.05
N LEU A 93 -2.79 -15.26 -3.84
CA LEU A 93 -2.31 -15.54 -5.19
C LEU A 93 -2.39 -14.32 -6.08
N GLN A 94 -3.48 -13.55 -5.99
CA GLN A 94 -3.66 -12.33 -6.77
C GLN A 94 -2.61 -11.28 -6.40
N LEU A 95 -2.33 -11.10 -5.10
CA LEU A 95 -1.30 -10.17 -4.63
C LEU A 95 0.11 -10.60 -5.07
N ILE A 96 0.41 -11.89 -5.03
CA ILE A 96 1.67 -12.42 -5.55
C ILE A 96 1.79 -12.16 -7.06
N SER A 97 0.71 -12.40 -7.81
CA SER A 97 0.68 -12.18 -9.26
C SER A 97 0.83 -10.71 -9.63
N ALA A 98 0.43 -9.78 -8.76
CA ALA A 98 0.60 -8.35 -8.97
C ALA A 98 2.07 -7.91 -8.88
N ALA A 99 2.95 -8.77 -8.38
CA ALA A 99 4.39 -8.51 -8.24
C ALA A 99 4.68 -7.29 -7.38
N VAL A 100 3.98 -7.18 -6.25
CA VAL A 100 4.21 -6.15 -5.24
C VAL A 100 4.47 -6.83 -3.90
N ASP A 101 5.15 -6.13 -2.99
CA ASP A 101 5.28 -6.59 -1.61
C ASP A 101 3.92 -6.41 -0.93
N TRP A 102 3.52 -7.37 -0.13
CA TRP A 102 2.21 -7.32 0.50
C TRP A 102 2.22 -7.95 1.89
N GLY A 103 1.24 -7.54 2.68
CA GLY A 103 0.95 -8.14 3.97
C GLY A 103 -0.55 -8.20 4.21
N ILE A 104 -1.00 -9.26 4.85
CA ILE A 104 -2.39 -9.44 5.22
C ILE A 104 -2.46 -9.47 6.75
N HIS A 105 -3.35 -8.66 7.31
CA HIS A 105 -3.55 -8.57 8.75
C HIS A 105 -4.91 -9.18 9.11
N MET A 106 -4.87 -10.41 9.63
CA MET A 106 -6.05 -11.13 10.08
C MET A 106 -6.33 -10.77 11.54
N GLY A 107 -7.59 -10.51 11.84
CA GLY A 107 -7.99 -10.21 13.20
C GLY A 107 -8.14 -11.46 14.06
N HIS A 108 -8.78 -11.26 15.21
CA HIS A 108 -9.14 -12.33 16.13
C HIS A 108 -10.65 -12.59 16.05
N LYS A 109 -11.02 -13.85 16.12
CA LYS A 109 -12.41 -14.29 16.25
C LYS A 109 -12.58 -14.92 17.63
N ASP A 110 -13.39 -14.29 18.49
CA ASP A 110 -13.62 -14.76 19.85
C ASP A 110 -12.28 -14.95 20.61
N GLY A 111 -11.36 -14.01 20.44
CA GLY A 111 -10.02 -14.03 21.03
C GLY A 111 -9.04 -14.99 20.38
N LYS A 112 -9.40 -15.66 19.28
CA LYS A 112 -8.56 -16.64 18.58
C LYS A 112 -8.17 -16.16 17.19
N LYS A 113 -6.96 -16.47 16.76
CA LYS A 113 -6.49 -16.28 15.39
C LYS A 113 -6.68 -17.57 14.58
N PRO A 114 -6.95 -17.48 13.24
CA PRO A 114 -7.23 -16.24 12.52
C PRO A 114 -8.66 -15.79 12.66
N GLY A 115 -8.87 -14.49 12.71
CA GLY A 115 -10.17 -13.87 12.61
C GLY A 115 -10.46 -13.37 11.19
N PRO A 116 -11.39 -12.42 11.01
CA PRO A 116 -11.66 -11.83 9.70
C PRO A 116 -10.48 -10.97 9.23
N LEU A 117 -10.42 -10.71 7.93
CA LEU A 117 -9.44 -9.79 7.36
C LEU A 117 -9.70 -8.39 7.90
N GLN A 118 -8.72 -7.79 8.58
CA GLN A 118 -8.83 -6.44 9.15
C GLN A 118 -8.17 -5.39 8.27
N ALA A 119 -7.05 -5.73 7.64
CA ALA A 119 -6.31 -4.81 6.81
C ALA A 119 -5.38 -5.57 5.88
N PHE A 120 -4.97 -4.92 4.81
CA PHE A 120 -3.86 -5.40 3.99
C PHE A 120 -3.02 -4.21 3.55
N ASN A 121 -1.75 -4.46 3.28
CA ASN A 121 -0.86 -3.43 2.75
C ASN A 121 -0.16 -3.93 1.50
N VAL A 122 0.17 -2.99 0.64
CA VAL A 122 1.00 -3.21 -0.54
C VAL A 122 2.12 -2.18 -0.53
N SER A 123 3.30 -2.57 -1.01
CA SER A 123 4.44 -1.66 -1.07
C SER A 123 5.38 -2.06 -2.20
N LEU A 124 6.15 -1.08 -2.68
CA LEU A 124 7.24 -1.29 -3.62
C LEU A 124 8.39 -0.36 -3.28
N PRO A 125 9.62 -0.88 -3.23
CA PRO A 125 10.80 -0.04 -3.17
C PRO A 125 11.25 0.34 -4.57
N ILE A 126 11.84 1.53 -4.70
CA ILE A 126 12.55 1.95 -5.91
C ILE A 126 13.95 2.36 -5.47
N TRP A 127 14.94 1.55 -5.79
CA TRP A 127 16.33 1.88 -5.45
C TRP A 127 16.81 3.08 -6.26
N LEU A 128 17.69 3.88 -5.66
CA LEU A 128 18.07 5.17 -6.24
C LEU A 128 18.73 5.07 -7.60
N ASP A 129 19.43 3.98 -7.91
CA ASP A 129 20.03 3.77 -9.22
C ASP A 129 19.01 3.54 -10.33
N GLY A 130 17.78 3.18 -9.98
CA GLY A 130 16.64 3.04 -10.90
C GLY A 130 15.58 4.12 -10.74
N LEU A 131 15.83 5.13 -9.92
CA LEU A 131 14.82 6.15 -9.62
C LEU A 131 14.72 7.15 -10.77
N LYS A 132 13.65 7.02 -11.54
CA LYS A 132 13.24 7.92 -12.61
C LYS A 132 11.75 8.14 -12.51
N LYS A 133 11.26 9.25 -13.07
CA LYS A 133 9.82 9.53 -13.04
C LYS A 133 9.00 8.38 -13.61
N ASN A 134 9.44 7.79 -14.71
CA ASN A 134 8.74 6.67 -15.33
C ASN A 134 8.62 5.47 -14.38
N GLU A 135 9.70 5.08 -13.72
CA GLU A 135 9.70 3.98 -12.76
C GLU A 135 8.84 4.28 -11.55
N PHE A 136 8.89 5.52 -11.06
CA PHE A 136 8.07 5.97 -9.94
C PHE A 136 6.59 5.88 -10.29
N MET A 137 6.18 6.40 -11.42
CA MET A 137 4.77 6.41 -11.83
C MET A 137 4.25 4.99 -12.13
N HIS A 138 5.06 4.13 -12.75
CA HIS A 138 4.70 2.74 -13.00
C HIS A 138 4.57 1.93 -11.71
N SER A 139 5.45 2.16 -10.74
CA SER A 139 5.37 1.50 -9.43
C SER A 139 4.09 1.89 -8.70
N LEU A 140 3.75 3.18 -8.72
CA LEU A 140 2.53 3.69 -8.12
C LEU A 140 1.28 3.10 -8.77
N ARG A 141 1.27 3.05 -10.09
CA ARG A 141 0.16 2.43 -10.85
C ARG A 141 0.02 0.95 -10.52
N ARG A 142 1.13 0.21 -10.43
CA ARG A 142 1.12 -1.21 -10.08
C ARG A 142 0.51 -1.45 -8.70
N LEU A 143 0.88 -0.62 -7.73
CA LEU A 143 0.32 -0.69 -6.38
C LEU A 143 -1.18 -0.40 -6.38
N TRP A 144 -1.60 0.61 -7.11
CA TRP A 144 -3.02 0.94 -7.22
C TRP A 144 -3.81 -0.22 -7.84
N LEU A 145 -3.32 -0.81 -8.93
CA LEU A 145 -3.96 -1.96 -9.56
C LEU A 145 -4.04 -3.16 -8.60
N ALA A 146 -3.00 -3.39 -7.81
CA ALA A 146 -3.00 -4.46 -6.82
C ALA A 146 -4.08 -4.26 -5.75
N LYS A 147 -4.39 -3.01 -5.39
CA LYS A 147 -5.43 -2.70 -4.41
C LYS A 147 -6.84 -2.93 -4.92
N LEU A 148 -7.04 -2.98 -6.23
CA LEU A 148 -8.35 -3.19 -6.83
C LEU A 148 -8.79 -4.66 -6.85
N VAL A 149 -7.95 -5.54 -6.42
CA VAL A 149 -8.19 -6.98 -6.38
C VAL A 149 -9.26 -7.37 -5.33
#